data_8b7fa996ba97c12f68ee626ce7159c42
#
_entry.id   8b7fa996ba97c12f68ee626ce7159c42
#
_cell.length_a   1.000
_cell.length_b   1.000
_cell.length_c   1.000
_cell.angle_alpha   90.00
_cell.angle_beta   90.00
_cell.angle_gamma   90.00
#
_symmetry.space_group_name_H-M   'P 1'
#
loop_
_entity.id
_entity.type
_entity.pdbx_description
1 polymer ?
#
loop_
_entity_poly.entity_id
_entity_poly.type
_entity_poly.pdbx_seq_one_letter_code
_entity_poly.pdbx_strand_id
1 'polypeptide(L)'
;FSQKIRAGKNAQLTDDFMIIARIESLILERGMEDALKRATAFVKAGADGIMIHSRKKDPAEILEFCDKFRMVNTETPLVVVPSSFNTITEEELAVHGVNLVIYANQLTRSAFPAMQDTAREILKYHRAKEVDDRLLPIKDIITLIDTL
;
A
#
# COMPACT_ATOMS: atom_id res chain seq x y z
N PHE A 1 12.63 -15.88 -7.96
CA PHE A 1 11.34 -15.19 -7.87
C PHE A 1 10.64 -15.11 -9.23
N SER A 2 11.35 -14.79 -10.31
CA SER A 2 10.81 -14.76 -11.69
C SER A 2 10.06 -16.04 -12.10
N GLN A 3 10.49 -17.22 -11.64
CA GLN A 3 9.77 -18.48 -11.89
C GLN A 3 8.40 -18.51 -11.21
N LYS A 4 8.27 -17.92 -10.00
CA LYS A 4 6.97 -17.79 -9.31
C LYS A 4 6.01 -16.88 -10.09
N ILE A 5 6.52 -15.77 -10.62
CA ILE A 5 5.71 -14.85 -11.45
C ILE A 5 5.21 -15.59 -12.69
N ARG A 6 6.11 -16.29 -13.42
CA ARG A 6 5.71 -17.08 -14.59
C ARG A 6 4.69 -18.17 -14.26
N ALA A 7 4.88 -18.87 -13.15
CA ALA A 7 3.93 -19.89 -12.73
C ALA A 7 2.55 -19.27 -12.40
N GLY A 8 2.52 -18.10 -11.72
CA GLY A 8 1.30 -17.36 -11.45
C GLY A 8 0.61 -16.89 -12.72
N LYS A 9 1.36 -16.31 -13.66
CA LYS A 9 0.81 -15.89 -14.96
C LYS A 9 0.23 -17.07 -15.75
N ASN A 10 0.92 -18.20 -15.78
CA ASN A 10 0.45 -19.39 -16.46
C ASN A 10 -0.80 -20.02 -15.81
N ALA A 11 -1.04 -19.75 -14.54
CA ALA A 11 -2.20 -20.25 -13.79
C ALA A 11 -3.40 -19.31 -13.84
N GLN A 12 -3.28 -18.10 -14.42
CA GLN A 12 -4.39 -17.17 -14.59
C GLN A 12 -5.45 -17.76 -15.53
N LEU A 13 -6.72 -17.58 -15.15
CA LEU A 13 -7.86 -18.00 -15.95
C LEU A 13 -8.35 -16.90 -16.90
N THR A 14 -8.14 -15.63 -16.52
CA THR A 14 -8.48 -14.43 -17.29
C THR A 14 -7.39 -13.40 -17.16
N ASP A 15 -7.38 -12.39 -18.02
CA ASP A 15 -6.44 -11.26 -17.97
C ASP A 15 -6.80 -10.21 -16.90
N ASP A 16 -7.94 -10.36 -16.22
CA ASP A 16 -8.43 -9.40 -15.22
C ASP A 16 -7.63 -9.43 -13.91
N PHE A 17 -6.88 -10.48 -13.66
CA PHE A 17 -6.07 -10.65 -12.46
C PHE A 17 -4.64 -10.17 -12.67
N MET A 18 -4.19 -9.18 -11.88
CA MET A 18 -2.85 -8.62 -11.95
C MET A 18 -1.91 -9.23 -10.91
N ILE A 19 -0.65 -9.49 -11.32
CA ILE A 19 0.44 -9.88 -10.43
C ILE A 19 1.38 -8.70 -10.25
N ILE A 20 1.31 -8.05 -9.08
CA ILE A 20 2.20 -6.97 -8.69
C ILE A 20 3.41 -7.54 -7.93
N ALA A 21 4.59 -7.41 -8.51
CA ALA A 21 5.81 -7.95 -7.91
C ALA A 21 6.44 -6.94 -6.93
N ARG A 22 6.48 -7.31 -5.65
CA ARG A 22 7.09 -6.49 -4.60
C ARG A 22 8.61 -6.73 -4.51
N ILE A 23 9.36 -5.64 -4.38
CA ILE A 23 10.82 -5.61 -4.29
C ILE A 23 11.24 -5.13 -2.91
N GLU A 24 12.04 -5.94 -2.21
CA GLU A 24 12.54 -5.68 -0.86
C GLU A 24 14.03 -5.28 -0.84
N SER A 25 14.64 -4.99 -1.98
CA SER A 25 16.08 -4.71 -2.09
C SER A 25 16.54 -3.57 -1.18
N LEU A 26 15.76 -2.47 -1.09
CA LEU A 26 16.08 -1.33 -0.23
C LEU A 26 15.92 -1.68 1.27
N ILE A 27 14.91 -2.48 1.62
CA ILE A 27 14.71 -3.00 2.99
C ILE A 27 15.86 -3.89 3.44
N LEU A 28 16.40 -4.69 2.52
CA LEU A 28 17.48 -5.65 2.75
C LEU A 28 18.88 -5.04 2.51
N GLU A 29 18.96 -3.73 2.32
CA GLU A 29 20.20 -2.97 2.10
C GLU A 29 21.04 -3.51 0.91
N ARG A 30 20.38 -4.05 -0.12
CA ARG A 30 21.02 -4.55 -1.34
C ARG A 30 21.25 -3.45 -2.39
N GLY A 31 20.73 -2.26 -2.12
CA GLY A 31 20.92 -1.08 -2.93
C GLY A 31 20.02 -0.95 -4.15
N MET A 32 20.12 0.20 -4.78
CA MET A 32 19.29 0.64 -5.90
C MET A 32 19.49 -0.23 -7.15
N GLU A 33 20.72 -0.60 -7.43
CA GLU A 33 21.05 -1.43 -8.60
C GLU A 33 20.37 -2.81 -8.55
N ASP A 34 20.39 -3.48 -7.38
CA ASP A 34 19.68 -4.75 -7.18
C ASP A 34 18.16 -4.56 -7.33
N ALA A 35 17.62 -3.44 -6.82
CA ALA A 35 16.19 -3.12 -6.96
C ALA A 35 15.78 -2.99 -8.44
N LEU A 36 16.51 -2.23 -9.23
CA LEU A 36 16.26 -2.03 -10.66
C LEU A 36 16.44 -3.31 -11.48
N LYS A 37 17.48 -4.08 -11.17
CA LYS A 37 17.71 -5.39 -11.78
C LYS A 37 16.55 -6.35 -11.54
N ARG A 38 16.04 -6.41 -10.31
CA ARG A 38 14.87 -7.23 -9.97
C ARG A 38 13.62 -6.73 -10.67
N ALA A 39 13.36 -5.42 -10.67
CA ALA A 39 12.21 -4.83 -11.37
C ALA A 39 12.18 -5.27 -12.83
N THR A 40 13.29 -5.09 -13.54
CA THR A 40 13.43 -5.50 -14.95
C THR A 40 13.23 -7.01 -15.13
N ALA A 41 13.79 -7.83 -14.24
CA ALA A 41 13.64 -9.28 -14.32
C ALA A 41 12.21 -9.74 -14.03
N PHE A 42 11.48 -9.06 -13.17
CA PHE A 42 10.09 -9.38 -12.81
C PHE A 42 9.14 -8.99 -13.93
N VAL A 43 9.33 -7.81 -14.54
CA VAL A 43 8.58 -7.40 -15.74
C VAL A 43 8.80 -8.41 -16.88
N LYS A 44 10.05 -8.79 -17.17
CA LYS A 44 10.36 -9.83 -18.16
C LYS A 44 9.76 -11.20 -17.84
N ALA A 45 9.45 -11.46 -16.58
CA ALA A 45 8.78 -12.68 -16.16
C ALA A 45 7.25 -12.62 -16.25
N GLY A 46 6.68 -11.45 -16.62
CA GLY A 46 5.26 -11.23 -16.80
C GLY A 46 4.57 -10.55 -15.61
N ALA A 47 5.30 -9.91 -14.69
CA ALA A 47 4.65 -9.09 -13.67
C ALA A 47 3.89 -7.93 -14.31
N ASP A 48 2.65 -7.72 -13.89
CA ASP A 48 1.76 -6.66 -14.38
C ASP A 48 2.04 -5.31 -13.73
N GLY A 49 2.79 -5.29 -12.63
CA GLY A 49 3.23 -4.08 -11.95
C GLY A 49 4.38 -4.35 -10.99
N ILE A 50 5.04 -3.28 -10.57
CA ILE A 50 6.16 -3.32 -9.62
C ILE A 50 5.81 -2.50 -8.38
N MET A 51 6.00 -3.08 -7.21
CA MET A 51 5.90 -2.38 -5.93
C MET A 51 7.28 -2.27 -5.31
N ILE A 52 7.79 -1.05 -5.15
CA ILE A 52 9.03 -0.79 -4.40
C ILE A 52 8.71 -0.49 -2.94
N HIS A 53 9.57 -0.94 -2.02
CA HIS A 53 9.39 -0.75 -0.60
C HIS A 53 10.62 -0.16 0.08
N SER A 54 10.40 0.79 1.01
CA SER A 54 11.41 1.39 1.87
C SER A 54 10.90 1.53 3.30
N ARG A 55 11.84 1.53 4.26
CA ARG A 55 11.59 1.85 5.69
C ARG A 55 12.00 3.28 6.05
N LYS A 56 12.68 3.99 5.16
CA LYS A 56 13.13 5.35 5.43
C LYS A 56 11.92 6.29 5.51
N LYS A 57 12.08 7.32 6.35
CA LYS A 57 11.08 8.40 6.44
C LYS A 57 11.20 9.38 5.27
N ASP A 58 12.41 9.52 4.74
CA ASP A 58 12.70 10.31 3.56
C ASP A 58 12.29 9.53 2.30
N PRO A 59 11.44 10.07 1.42
CA PRO A 59 11.02 9.42 0.18
C PRO A 59 12.12 9.33 -0.89
N ALA A 60 13.27 9.99 -0.72
CA ALA A 60 14.28 10.18 -1.75
C ALA A 60 14.68 8.87 -2.48
N GLU A 61 14.89 7.76 -1.75
CA GLU A 61 15.27 6.50 -2.40
C GLU A 61 14.11 5.84 -3.19
N ILE A 62 12.86 6.11 -2.80
CA ILE A 62 11.68 5.67 -3.58
C ILE A 62 11.59 6.47 -4.86
N LEU A 63 11.73 7.79 -4.78
CA LEU A 63 11.69 8.68 -5.95
C LEU A 63 12.84 8.37 -6.92
N GLU A 64 14.06 8.18 -6.39
CA GLU A 64 15.21 7.76 -7.19
C GLU A 64 14.94 6.44 -7.94
N PHE A 65 14.33 5.46 -7.26
CA PHE A 65 13.96 4.21 -7.91
C PHE A 65 12.94 4.45 -9.04
N CYS A 66 11.89 5.22 -8.76
CA CYS A 66 10.84 5.51 -9.72
C CYS A 66 11.42 6.19 -10.98
N ASP A 67 12.21 7.24 -10.80
CA ASP A 67 12.84 7.98 -11.91
C ASP A 67 13.73 7.07 -12.75
N LYS A 68 14.63 6.32 -12.11
CA LYS A 68 15.53 5.40 -12.83
C LYS A 68 14.78 4.27 -13.53
N PHE A 69 13.72 3.74 -12.91
CA PHE A 69 12.90 2.71 -13.53
C PHE A 69 12.14 3.29 -14.75
N ARG A 70 11.61 4.51 -14.66
CA ARG A 70 10.92 5.17 -15.77
C ARG A 70 11.81 5.47 -16.97
N MET A 71 13.12 5.63 -16.78
CA MET A 71 14.08 5.75 -17.90
C MET A 71 14.12 4.50 -18.80
N VAL A 72 13.78 3.32 -18.26
CA VAL A 72 13.87 2.03 -18.99
C VAL A 72 12.51 1.36 -19.20
N ASN A 73 11.48 1.79 -18.48
CA ASN A 73 10.13 1.24 -18.59
C ASN A 73 9.09 2.29 -18.22
N THR A 74 8.35 2.76 -19.22
CA THR A 74 7.32 3.79 -19.07
C THR A 74 5.92 3.23 -18.83
N GLU A 75 5.70 1.95 -19.07
CA GLU A 75 4.35 1.35 -19.14
C GLU A 75 3.95 0.55 -17.91
N THR A 76 4.90 -0.19 -17.33
CA THR A 76 4.58 -1.06 -16.19
C THR A 76 4.14 -0.22 -14.99
N PRO A 77 2.95 -0.44 -14.41
CA PRO A 77 2.47 0.28 -13.24
C PRO A 77 3.45 0.21 -12.06
N LEU A 78 3.73 1.36 -11.45
CA LEU A 78 4.47 1.49 -10.21
C LEU A 78 3.51 1.67 -9.05
N VAL A 79 3.73 0.86 -8.01
CA VAL A 79 2.93 0.85 -6.78
C VAL A 79 3.81 1.21 -5.60
N VAL A 80 3.33 2.09 -4.72
CA VAL A 80 4.00 2.47 -3.48
C VAL A 80 3.06 2.40 -2.28
N VAL A 81 3.64 2.24 -1.09
CA VAL A 81 2.92 2.20 0.19
C VAL A 81 3.59 3.19 1.14
N PRO A 82 3.20 4.48 1.19
CA PRO A 82 3.90 5.53 1.92
C PRO A 82 3.60 5.49 3.43
N SER A 83 3.75 4.34 4.07
CA SER A 83 3.56 4.21 5.52
C SER A 83 4.70 4.82 6.33
N SER A 84 5.94 4.77 5.84
CA SER A 84 7.13 5.32 6.49
C SER A 84 7.44 6.74 6.02
N PHE A 85 7.29 7.02 4.73
CA PHE A 85 7.55 8.31 4.06
C PHE A 85 6.24 9.05 3.76
N ASN A 86 5.45 9.29 4.79
CA ASN A 86 4.08 9.80 4.70
C ASN A 86 3.98 11.33 4.57
N THR A 87 5.05 12.00 4.27
CA THR A 87 5.11 13.46 4.05
C THR A 87 4.93 13.85 2.59
N ILE A 88 5.05 12.90 1.66
CA ILE A 88 4.91 13.12 0.23
C ILE A 88 3.46 12.97 -0.21
N THR A 89 2.99 13.82 -1.13
CA THR A 89 1.64 13.77 -1.67
C THR A 89 1.52 12.79 -2.84
N GLU A 90 0.28 12.45 -3.22
CA GLU A 90 0.00 11.60 -4.38
C GLU A 90 0.42 12.31 -5.69
N GLU A 91 0.23 13.63 -5.76
CA GLU A 91 0.62 14.45 -6.91
C GLU A 91 2.15 14.44 -7.10
N GLU A 92 2.92 14.59 -6.02
CA GLU A 92 4.38 14.49 -6.08
C GLU A 92 4.82 13.09 -6.52
N LEU A 93 4.20 12.04 -5.99
CA LEU A 93 4.48 10.66 -6.42
C LEU A 93 4.13 10.43 -7.90
N ALA A 94 3.04 11.01 -8.39
CA ALA A 94 2.63 10.90 -9.79
C ALA A 94 3.62 11.55 -10.74
N VAL A 95 4.25 12.67 -10.36
CA VAL A 95 5.33 13.32 -11.15
C VAL A 95 6.50 12.36 -11.40
N HIS A 96 6.80 11.47 -10.42
CA HIS A 96 7.83 10.45 -10.54
C HIS A 96 7.31 9.13 -11.18
N GLY A 97 6.11 9.17 -11.75
CA GLY A 97 5.53 8.05 -12.50
C GLY A 97 4.91 6.94 -11.65
N VAL A 98 4.58 7.19 -10.39
CA VAL A 98 3.78 6.28 -9.57
C VAL A 98 2.34 6.28 -10.08
N ASN A 99 1.74 5.09 -10.19
CA ASN A 99 0.38 4.90 -10.71
C ASN A 99 -0.62 4.53 -9.63
N LEU A 100 -0.15 3.89 -8.54
CA LEU A 100 -1.01 3.42 -7.45
C LEU A 100 -0.35 3.66 -6.10
N VAL A 101 -1.08 4.33 -5.20
CA VAL A 101 -0.69 4.55 -3.82
C VAL A 101 -1.60 3.75 -2.89
N ILE A 102 -1.02 2.94 -2.00
CA ILE A 102 -1.78 2.11 -1.06
C ILE A 102 -1.62 2.65 0.36
N TYR A 103 -2.73 3.10 0.95
CA TYR A 103 -2.82 3.43 2.38
C TYR A 103 -3.18 2.18 3.18
N ALA A 104 -2.17 1.39 3.51
CA ALA A 104 -2.33 0.00 3.96
C ALA A 104 -2.92 -0.17 5.36
N ASN A 105 -2.69 0.76 6.29
CA ASN A 105 -3.00 0.53 7.70
C ASN A 105 -3.50 1.74 8.48
N GLN A 106 -3.64 2.90 7.87
CA GLN A 106 -3.99 4.15 8.55
C GLN A 106 -5.37 4.07 9.22
N LEU A 107 -6.37 3.51 8.51
CA LEU A 107 -7.72 3.35 9.05
C LEU A 107 -7.76 2.41 10.26
N THR A 108 -7.12 1.25 10.16
CA THR A 108 -7.04 0.30 11.29
C THR A 108 -6.28 0.89 12.48
N ARG A 109 -5.18 1.61 12.21
CA ARG A 109 -4.38 2.26 13.27
C ARG A 109 -5.11 3.42 13.93
N SER A 110 -6.04 4.09 13.25
CA SER A 110 -6.90 5.11 13.85
C SER A 110 -8.10 4.52 14.59
N ALA A 111 -8.70 3.47 14.06
CA ALA A 111 -9.85 2.83 14.66
C ALA A 111 -9.51 2.12 15.98
N PHE A 112 -8.34 1.45 16.07
CA PHE A 112 -7.98 0.66 17.25
C PHE A 112 -7.92 1.48 18.54
N PRO A 113 -7.19 2.60 18.65
CA PRO A 113 -7.19 3.41 19.87
C PRO A 113 -8.55 3.98 20.19
N ALA A 114 -9.36 4.40 19.20
CA ALA A 114 -10.71 4.88 19.44
C ALA A 114 -11.62 3.82 20.06
N MET A 115 -11.57 2.58 19.54
CA MET A 115 -12.30 1.44 20.14
C MET A 115 -11.79 1.12 21.56
N GLN A 116 -10.47 1.17 21.77
CA GLN A 116 -9.88 0.89 23.08
C GLN A 116 -10.29 1.94 24.11
N ASP A 117 -10.31 3.22 23.76
CA ASP A 117 -10.71 4.29 24.66
C ASP A 117 -12.22 4.22 24.97
N THR A 118 -13.05 3.92 23.98
CA THR A 118 -14.48 3.64 24.20
C THR A 118 -14.69 2.51 25.19
N ALA A 119 -14.00 1.39 25.03
CA ALA A 119 -14.08 0.25 25.93
C ALA A 119 -13.64 0.59 27.36
N ARG A 120 -12.57 1.36 27.53
CA ARG A 120 -12.10 1.83 28.85
C ARG A 120 -13.14 2.69 29.57
N GLU A 121 -13.78 3.62 28.85
CA GLU A 121 -14.79 4.49 29.44
C GLU A 121 -16.02 3.68 29.87
N ILE A 122 -16.50 2.75 29.05
CA ILE A 122 -17.60 1.84 29.41
C ILE A 122 -17.27 1.03 30.66
N LEU A 123 -16.07 0.44 30.73
CA LEU A 123 -15.63 -0.33 31.90
C LEU A 123 -15.51 0.54 33.16
N LYS A 124 -15.06 1.77 33.01
CA LYS A 124 -14.88 2.71 34.12
C LYS A 124 -16.20 3.17 34.71
N TYR A 125 -17.20 3.45 33.86
CA TYR A 125 -18.48 4.00 34.30
C TYR A 125 -19.62 2.98 34.37
N HIS A 126 -19.36 1.74 33.93
CA HIS A 126 -20.34 0.65 33.84
C HIS A 126 -21.59 1.02 33.02
N ARG A 127 -21.43 1.94 32.04
CA ARG A 127 -22.45 2.41 31.10
C ARG A 127 -21.80 3.10 29.92
N ALA A 128 -22.56 3.37 28.83
CA ALA A 128 -22.03 3.93 27.59
C ALA A 128 -22.29 5.44 27.41
N LYS A 129 -22.99 6.10 28.35
CA LYS A 129 -23.39 7.52 28.18
C LYS A 129 -22.21 8.46 27.90
N GLU A 130 -21.06 8.20 28.53
CA GLU A 130 -19.87 9.06 28.46
C GLU A 130 -19.14 8.99 27.10
N VAL A 131 -19.61 8.10 26.22
CA VAL A 131 -19.04 7.94 24.87
C VAL A 131 -20.01 8.29 23.75
N ASP A 132 -21.26 8.62 24.06
CA ASP A 132 -22.33 8.85 23.07
C ASP A 132 -21.98 9.89 22.01
N ASP A 133 -21.30 10.97 22.38
CA ASP A 133 -20.89 12.06 21.49
C ASP A 133 -19.78 11.67 20.50
N ARG A 134 -19.13 10.53 20.73
CA ARG A 134 -18.07 9.96 19.88
C ARG A 134 -18.54 8.79 19.02
N LEU A 135 -19.77 8.34 19.24
CA LEU A 135 -20.33 7.20 18.51
C LEU A 135 -21.07 7.66 17.26
N LEU A 136 -20.88 6.95 16.17
CA LEU A 136 -21.73 7.11 15.00
C LEU A 136 -23.18 6.67 15.37
N PRO A 137 -24.21 7.44 15.03
CA PRO A 137 -25.59 7.05 15.26
C PRO A 137 -25.92 5.67 14.67
N ILE A 138 -26.66 4.84 15.40
CA ILE A 138 -26.99 3.48 14.97
C ILE A 138 -27.66 3.47 13.58
N LYS A 139 -28.56 4.44 13.33
CA LYS A 139 -29.21 4.57 12.01
C LYS A 139 -28.20 4.75 10.86
N ASP A 140 -27.11 5.46 11.12
CA ASP A 140 -26.09 5.74 10.09
C ASP A 140 -25.20 4.49 9.88
N ILE A 141 -24.93 3.70 10.95
CA ILE A 141 -24.21 2.43 10.84
C ILE A 141 -24.98 1.40 10.02
N ILE A 142 -26.28 1.23 10.27
CA ILE A 142 -27.08 0.22 9.57
C ILE A 142 -27.37 0.57 8.12
N THR A 143 -27.17 1.82 7.73
CA THR A 143 -27.33 2.31 6.34
C THR A 143 -26.00 2.49 5.61
N LEU A 144 -24.85 2.14 6.21
CA LEU A 144 -23.54 2.21 5.56
C LEU A 144 -23.41 1.27 4.33
N ILE A 145 -24.17 0.18 4.34
CA ILE A 145 -24.23 -0.77 3.23
C ILE A 145 -25.66 -0.75 2.76
N ASP A 146 -25.89 -0.29 1.53
CA ASP A 146 -27.18 -0.38 0.90
C ASP A 146 -27.59 -1.86 0.85
N THR A 147 -28.74 -2.17 1.44
CA THR A 147 -29.36 -3.50 1.24
C THR A 147 -29.77 -3.59 -0.22
N LEU A 148 -29.03 -4.40 -0.98
CA LEU A 148 -29.36 -4.80 -2.35
C LEU A 148 -30.75 -5.44 -2.44
#